data_661f308037bd939b6256024a4f03bce1
#
_entry.id   661f308037bd939b6256024a4f03bce1
#
_cell.length_a   1.000
_cell.length_b   1.000
_cell.length_c   1.000
_cell.angle_alpha   90.00
_cell.angle_beta   90.00
_cell.angle_gamma   90.00
#
_symmetry.space_group_name_H-M   'P 1'
#
loop_
_entity.id
_entity.type
_entity.pdbx_description
1 polymer ?
#
loop_
_entity_poly.entity_id
_entity_poly.type
_entity_poly.pdbx_seq_one_letter_code
_entity_poly.pdbx_strand_id
1 'polypeptide(L)'
;MKFVLMDLQYRWMFYLCVLVVQCFTDDIYTKHMDNFIKVVEIIESENPGIGPLAVLRGLRKAAGIDTPFIQHYLGPLNDTQSLVLKSTLTEYIHSVLNHQVVQNVEEGVVLTADGTTVALTPLLLGLEAGLKSTSWPRVPGLYPLTLSKNLVLSFLHHSQAEYSTSSRLGPGGCWDKVTDPQVFTLSGVASLATDALINGGMDGMILGKHVAKPKKHLLTLSSLLRQYYTYQLDSAGLDAAPALISQLRRSTFRRVISLASLKKQLARSLSIYRRLDEYRKKNKQNVEMDEGLKEFVHSYIDCPAIIPRCMWEAQPYRGTPTLLSLPLSFLYIHHTYEPSKPCLSFQQCSQDMRAMQRFHQDDRGWDDIGYSFVAGSDGYIYEGRGWLWQGAHTKGYNSKGYGVSFIGDYMSSIPSQRTMDLVRNQLAKCATEGGRLVSNFIIHGHRQLVSTSCPGDALYREINGWEHFGEVKH
;
A
#
# COMPACT_ATOMS: atom_id res chain seq x y z
N MET A 1 -13.82 31.62 -51.74
CA MET A 1 -13.83 30.22 -51.20
C MET A 1 -12.49 29.76 -50.61
N LYS A 2 -11.33 30.17 -51.09
CA LYS A 2 -10.02 29.77 -50.54
C LYS A 2 -9.69 30.42 -49.16
N PHE A 3 -10.15 31.63 -48.84
CA PHE A 3 -9.87 32.30 -47.56
C PHE A 3 -10.66 31.75 -46.36
N VAL A 4 -11.85 31.24 -46.60
CA VAL A 4 -12.67 30.63 -45.51
C VAL A 4 -12.17 29.25 -45.07
N LEU A 5 -11.56 28.50 -46.00
CA LEU A 5 -10.97 27.16 -45.69
C LEU A 5 -9.67 27.25 -44.90
N MET A 6 -8.87 28.32 -45.11
CA MET A 6 -7.65 28.51 -44.31
C MET A 6 -7.95 28.88 -42.85
N ASP A 7 -8.99 29.67 -42.59
CA ASP A 7 -9.38 30.09 -41.23
C ASP A 7 -9.93 28.88 -40.42
N LEU A 8 -10.66 27.97 -41.08
CA LEU A 8 -11.11 26.72 -40.44
C LEU A 8 -9.94 25.78 -40.11
N GLN A 9 -8.94 25.64 -40.97
CA GLN A 9 -7.78 24.78 -40.68
C GLN A 9 -6.92 25.32 -39.54
N TYR A 10 -6.70 26.62 -39.47
CA TYR A 10 -5.99 27.25 -38.32
C TYR A 10 -6.77 27.14 -37.02
N ARG A 11 -8.08 27.25 -37.04
CA ARG A 11 -8.94 27.03 -35.86
C ARG A 11 -8.90 25.60 -35.41
N TRP A 12 -8.96 24.63 -36.32
CA TRP A 12 -8.82 23.21 -35.96
C TRP A 12 -7.44 22.85 -35.44
N MET A 13 -6.36 23.39 -36.01
CA MET A 13 -5.02 23.21 -35.47
C MET A 13 -4.86 23.88 -34.09
N PHE A 14 -5.44 25.04 -33.88
CA PHE A 14 -5.41 25.71 -32.56
C PHE A 14 -6.21 24.92 -31.53
N TYR A 15 -7.39 24.41 -31.86
CA TYR A 15 -8.17 23.51 -31.00
C TYR A 15 -7.45 22.20 -30.74
N LEU A 16 -6.81 21.60 -31.72
CA LEU A 16 -5.99 20.40 -31.53
C LEU A 16 -4.76 20.69 -30.66
N CYS A 17 -4.08 21.79 -30.84
CA CYS A 17 -2.96 22.19 -29.97
C CYS A 17 -3.44 22.47 -28.54
N VAL A 18 -4.58 23.13 -28.35
CA VAL A 18 -5.15 23.38 -27.02
C VAL A 18 -5.61 22.08 -26.36
N LEU A 19 -6.23 21.15 -27.10
CA LEU A 19 -6.61 19.83 -26.60
C LEU A 19 -5.39 18.97 -26.30
N VAL A 20 -4.34 19.00 -27.15
CA VAL A 20 -3.10 18.27 -26.90
C VAL A 20 -2.35 18.86 -25.71
N VAL A 21 -2.31 20.19 -25.55
CA VAL A 21 -1.71 20.84 -24.39
C VAL A 21 -2.54 20.57 -23.12
N GLN A 22 -3.87 20.55 -23.17
CA GLN A 22 -4.70 20.13 -22.04
C GLN A 22 -4.53 18.64 -21.70
N CYS A 23 -4.47 17.74 -22.70
CA CYS A 23 -4.17 16.34 -22.44
C CYS A 23 -2.78 16.13 -21.82
N PHE A 24 -1.77 16.92 -22.19
CA PHE A 24 -0.43 16.84 -21.60
C PHE A 24 -0.36 17.49 -20.21
N THR A 25 -1.19 18.51 -19.90
CA THR A 25 -1.23 19.13 -18.57
C THR A 25 -2.01 18.30 -17.57
N ASP A 26 -3.07 17.61 -17.98
CA ASP A 26 -3.84 16.74 -17.08
C ASP A 26 -3.04 15.51 -16.63
N ASP A 27 -2.13 15.01 -17.47
CA ASP A 27 -1.32 13.83 -17.17
C ASP A 27 -0.21 14.09 -16.12
N ILE A 28 0.27 15.33 -15.98
CA ILE A 28 1.32 15.71 -15.01
C ILE A 28 0.73 15.81 -13.58
N TYR A 29 -0.53 16.12 -13.45
CA TYR A 29 -1.19 16.34 -12.15
C TYR A 29 -2.00 15.11 -11.66
N THR A 30 -1.79 13.94 -12.25
CA THR A 30 -2.42 12.72 -11.76
C THR A 30 -1.87 12.30 -10.40
N LYS A 31 -2.66 11.58 -9.62
CA LYS A 31 -2.29 11.10 -8.29
C LYS A 31 -1.34 9.89 -8.33
N HIS A 32 -0.32 9.93 -9.20
CA HIS A 32 0.71 8.91 -9.31
C HIS A 32 2.05 9.41 -8.80
N MET A 33 2.83 8.54 -8.17
CA MET A 33 4.14 8.88 -7.61
C MET A 33 5.09 9.45 -8.66
N ASP A 34 5.12 8.86 -9.87
CA ASP A 34 5.98 9.33 -10.96
C ASP A 34 5.66 10.77 -11.37
N ASN A 35 4.40 11.16 -11.34
CA ASN A 35 3.97 12.52 -11.65
C ASN A 35 4.28 13.48 -10.51
N PHE A 36 4.14 13.04 -9.26
CA PHE A 36 4.62 13.82 -8.12
C PHE A 36 6.13 14.08 -8.21
N ILE A 37 6.91 13.08 -8.58
CA ILE A 37 8.37 13.23 -8.78
C ILE A 37 8.67 14.23 -9.90
N LYS A 38 7.96 14.19 -11.04
CA LYS A 38 8.08 15.18 -12.13
C LYS A 38 7.77 16.60 -11.65
N VAL A 39 6.75 16.77 -10.81
CA VAL A 39 6.44 18.08 -10.22
C VAL A 39 7.58 18.57 -9.33
N VAL A 40 8.16 17.70 -8.53
CA VAL A 40 9.35 18.06 -7.73
C VAL A 40 10.53 18.45 -8.63
N GLU A 41 10.76 17.77 -9.76
CA GLU A 41 11.77 18.12 -10.77
C GLU A 41 11.53 19.53 -11.36
N ILE A 42 10.29 19.86 -11.67
CA ILE A 42 9.92 21.19 -12.16
C ILE A 42 10.25 22.25 -11.09
N ILE A 43 9.85 22.01 -9.84
CA ILE A 43 10.15 22.93 -8.72
C ILE A 43 11.65 23.14 -8.58
N GLU A 44 12.45 22.08 -8.61
CA GLU A 44 13.90 22.15 -8.51
C GLU A 44 14.52 22.89 -9.69
N SER A 45 14.02 22.70 -10.91
CA SER A 45 14.49 23.40 -12.11
C SER A 45 14.17 24.88 -12.11
N GLU A 46 13.03 25.28 -11.54
CA GLU A 46 12.62 26.69 -11.39
C GLU A 46 13.31 27.38 -10.21
N ASN A 47 13.97 26.64 -9.33
CA ASN A 47 14.68 27.14 -8.15
C ASN A 47 16.13 26.62 -8.12
N PRO A 48 16.98 26.98 -9.10
CA PRO A 48 18.33 26.46 -9.20
C PRO A 48 19.17 26.81 -7.97
N GLY A 49 19.91 25.80 -7.47
CA GLY A 49 20.76 25.94 -6.30
C GLY A 49 20.07 25.77 -4.94
N ILE A 50 18.76 25.55 -4.92
CA ILE A 50 18.04 25.21 -3.69
C ILE A 50 18.32 23.74 -3.31
N GLY A 51 18.71 23.52 -2.07
CA GLY A 51 18.94 22.17 -1.55
C GLY A 51 17.64 21.44 -1.20
N PRO A 52 17.67 20.08 -1.14
CA PRO A 52 16.47 19.27 -0.91
C PRO A 52 15.73 19.58 0.40
N LEU A 53 16.43 20.02 1.44
CA LEU A 53 15.80 20.45 2.70
C LEU A 53 14.94 21.71 2.50
N ALA A 54 15.42 22.67 1.72
CA ALA A 54 14.66 23.90 1.43
C ALA A 54 13.43 23.59 0.56
N VAL A 55 13.55 22.66 -0.42
CA VAL A 55 12.41 22.18 -1.21
C VAL A 55 11.36 21.54 -0.31
N LEU A 56 11.73 20.61 0.58
CA LEU A 56 10.80 19.96 1.51
C LEU A 56 10.07 20.95 2.43
N ARG A 57 10.81 21.92 2.99
CA ARG A 57 10.25 22.95 3.85
C ARG A 57 9.32 23.90 3.07
N GLY A 58 9.67 24.21 1.83
CA GLY A 58 8.80 24.97 0.93
C GLY A 58 7.51 24.25 0.59
N LEU A 59 7.59 22.95 0.28
CA LEU A 59 6.41 22.09 0.05
C LEU A 59 5.51 22.04 1.30
N ARG A 60 6.11 21.83 2.49
CA ARG A 60 5.39 21.84 3.77
C ARG A 60 4.68 23.17 4.02
N LYS A 61 5.35 24.28 3.75
CA LYS A 61 4.78 25.63 3.89
C LYS A 61 3.62 25.86 2.91
N ALA A 62 3.82 25.53 1.63
CA ALA A 62 2.80 25.67 0.60
C ALA A 62 1.54 24.83 0.89
N ALA A 63 1.73 23.65 1.48
CA ALA A 63 0.65 22.77 1.88
C ALA A 63 -0.02 23.14 3.21
N GLY A 64 0.52 24.08 3.98
CA GLY A 64 0.00 24.44 5.30
C GLY A 64 0.21 23.38 6.37
N ILE A 65 1.18 22.49 6.19
CA ILE A 65 1.45 21.38 7.12
C ILE A 65 2.38 21.85 8.23
N ASP A 66 1.84 22.44 9.29
CA ASP A 66 2.61 22.99 10.40
C ASP A 66 1.89 22.88 11.75
N THR A 67 1.48 21.68 12.13
CA THR A 67 0.84 21.43 13.42
C THR A 67 1.82 21.53 14.59
N PRO A 68 1.37 21.80 15.84
CA PRO A 68 2.24 21.81 17.02
C PRO A 68 3.06 20.53 17.21
N PHE A 69 2.51 19.36 16.81
CA PHE A 69 3.23 18.11 16.84
C PHE A 69 4.41 18.10 15.86
N ILE A 70 4.20 18.60 14.64
CA ILE A 70 5.26 18.69 13.61
C ILE A 70 6.31 19.72 14.02
N GLN A 71 5.88 20.89 14.50
CA GLN A 71 6.79 21.94 15.00
C GLN A 71 7.68 21.45 16.15
N HIS A 72 7.15 20.61 17.03
CA HIS A 72 7.93 20.02 18.12
C HIS A 72 9.17 19.25 17.63
N TYR A 73 9.06 18.54 16.51
CA TYR A 73 10.14 17.73 15.95
C TYR A 73 10.96 18.47 14.89
N LEU A 74 10.31 19.18 14.00
CA LEU A 74 10.95 19.79 12.83
C LEU A 74 11.21 21.30 13.00
N GLY A 75 10.67 21.91 14.05
CA GLY A 75 10.69 23.32 14.29
C GLY A 75 9.72 24.10 13.37
N PRO A 76 9.50 25.38 13.68
CA PRO A 76 8.62 26.25 12.90
C PRO A 76 9.22 26.54 11.52
N LEU A 77 8.37 26.98 10.59
CA LEU A 77 8.72 27.32 9.20
C LEU A 77 9.21 28.76 9.01
N ASN A 78 9.55 29.47 10.09
CA ASN A 78 9.78 30.92 10.07
C ASN A 78 10.98 31.39 9.22
N ASP A 79 11.97 30.51 8.96
CA ASP A 79 13.23 30.82 8.29
C ASP A 79 13.43 30.08 6.96
N THR A 80 12.38 29.84 6.23
CA THR A 80 12.54 29.15 4.95
C THR A 80 12.92 30.12 3.85
N GLN A 81 13.98 29.84 3.11
CA GLN A 81 14.16 30.37 1.77
C GLN A 81 12.83 30.19 1.02
N SER A 82 12.25 31.30 0.52
CA SER A 82 10.97 31.22 -0.17
C SER A 82 11.16 30.49 -1.48
N LEU A 83 10.51 29.35 -1.59
CA LEU A 83 10.38 28.66 -2.87
C LEU A 83 9.57 29.53 -3.82
N VAL A 84 10.06 29.75 -5.02
CA VAL A 84 9.28 30.37 -6.08
C VAL A 84 8.39 29.29 -6.67
N LEU A 85 7.10 29.39 -6.43
CA LEU A 85 6.09 28.47 -6.94
C LEU A 85 5.08 29.22 -7.80
N LYS A 86 4.78 28.69 -8.96
CA LYS A 86 3.65 29.17 -9.76
C LYS A 86 2.33 28.85 -9.06
N SER A 87 1.29 29.64 -9.29
CA SER A 87 -0.03 29.44 -8.67
C SER A 87 -0.56 28.02 -8.90
N THR A 88 -0.47 27.52 -10.12
CA THR A 88 -0.90 26.15 -10.49
C THR A 88 -0.16 25.05 -9.71
N LEU A 89 1.15 25.22 -9.49
CA LEU A 89 1.93 24.29 -8.66
C LEU A 89 1.56 24.39 -7.18
N THR A 90 1.28 25.60 -6.69
CA THR A 90 0.83 25.80 -5.31
C THR A 90 -0.52 25.13 -5.07
N GLU A 91 -1.47 25.28 -5.99
CA GLU A 91 -2.78 24.62 -5.93
C GLU A 91 -2.65 23.10 -5.96
N TYR A 92 -1.82 22.58 -6.86
CA TYR A 92 -1.53 21.15 -6.93
C TYR A 92 -0.91 20.63 -5.62
N ILE A 93 0.13 21.29 -5.11
CA ILE A 93 0.79 20.90 -3.85
C ILE A 93 -0.22 20.91 -2.69
N HIS A 94 -1.05 21.94 -2.62
CA HIS A 94 -2.09 22.04 -1.60
C HIS A 94 -3.09 20.88 -1.73
N SER A 95 -3.56 20.57 -2.92
CA SER A 95 -4.52 19.49 -3.16
C SER A 95 -3.95 18.10 -2.90
N VAL A 96 -2.65 17.90 -3.17
CA VAL A 96 -1.99 16.58 -3.05
C VAL A 96 -1.42 16.35 -1.66
N LEU A 97 -0.95 17.40 -0.96
CA LEU A 97 -0.32 17.24 0.35
C LEU A 97 -1.25 17.56 1.51
N ASN A 98 -2.16 18.50 1.35
CA ASN A 98 -3.05 18.92 2.43
C ASN A 98 -4.41 19.36 1.89
N HIS A 99 -5.40 18.51 2.09
CA HIS A 99 -6.78 18.85 1.78
C HIS A 99 -7.50 19.15 3.10
N GLN A 100 -7.72 20.41 3.40
CA GLN A 100 -8.52 20.81 4.56
C GLN A 100 -10.01 20.74 4.20
N VAL A 101 -10.68 19.70 4.62
CA VAL A 101 -12.13 19.73 4.76
C VAL A 101 -12.43 20.08 6.22
N VAL A 102 -13.14 21.16 6.42
CA VAL A 102 -13.59 21.72 7.70
C VAL A 102 -13.26 20.86 8.93
N GLN A 103 -12.16 21.20 9.64
CA GLN A 103 -11.65 20.59 10.87
C GLN A 103 -10.86 19.25 10.74
N ASN A 104 -10.66 18.70 9.57
CA ASN A 104 -9.90 17.46 9.39
C ASN A 104 -8.70 17.69 8.47
N VAL A 105 -7.54 17.12 8.83
CA VAL A 105 -6.35 17.16 7.98
C VAL A 105 -6.36 15.89 7.13
N GLU A 106 -6.43 16.09 5.84
CA GLU A 106 -6.32 15.01 4.87
C GLU A 106 -4.87 14.92 4.35
N GLU A 107 -4.33 13.73 4.24
CA GLU A 107 -2.98 13.52 3.72
C GLU A 107 -3.06 12.98 2.30
N GLY A 108 -2.35 13.62 1.37
CA GLY A 108 -2.38 13.26 -0.05
C GLY A 108 -1.83 11.87 -0.29
N VAL A 109 -2.57 11.07 -1.01
CA VAL A 109 -2.22 9.70 -1.38
C VAL A 109 -1.89 9.62 -2.84
N VAL A 110 -0.79 8.94 -3.18
CA VAL A 110 -0.38 8.65 -4.55
C VAL A 110 -0.23 7.16 -4.77
N LEU A 111 -0.46 6.74 -6.00
CA LEU A 111 -0.30 5.36 -6.45
C LEU A 111 1.12 5.14 -6.95
N THR A 112 1.77 4.10 -6.48
CA THR A 112 3.08 3.65 -6.99
C THR A 112 2.93 2.74 -8.20
N ALA A 113 4.00 2.54 -8.95
CA ALA A 113 3.98 1.72 -10.16
C ALA A 113 3.59 0.25 -9.89
N ASP A 114 3.85 -0.25 -8.69
CA ASP A 114 3.48 -1.60 -8.26
C ASP A 114 2.04 -1.70 -7.70
N GLY A 115 1.25 -0.63 -7.79
CA GLY A 115 -0.16 -0.61 -7.38
C GLY A 115 -0.39 -0.36 -5.89
N THR A 116 0.66 -0.13 -5.10
CA THR A 116 0.48 0.27 -3.69
C THR A 116 0.34 1.78 -3.55
N THR A 117 -0.30 2.19 -2.48
CA THR A 117 -0.55 3.59 -2.15
C THR A 117 0.46 4.10 -1.13
N VAL A 118 0.81 5.39 -1.25
CA VAL A 118 1.75 6.07 -0.36
C VAL A 118 1.19 7.45 -0.01
N ALA A 119 1.07 7.75 1.27
CA ALA A 119 0.76 9.09 1.72
C ALA A 119 2.01 9.97 1.67
N LEU A 120 1.94 11.08 0.94
CA LEU A 120 3.08 11.97 0.70
C LEU A 120 3.52 12.72 1.95
N THR A 121 2.58 13.18 2.77
CA THR A 121 2.94 13.95 3.97
C THR A 121 3.86 13.18 4.93
N PRO A 122 3.55 11.96 5.37
CA PRO A 122 4.47 11.20 6.20
C PRO A 122 5.81 10.89 5.51
N LEU A 123 5.82 10.63 4.22
CA LEU A 123 7.04 10.45 3.45
C LEU A 123 7.95 11.68 3.50
N LEU A 124 7.42 12.84 3.17
CA LEU A 124 8.19 14.10 3.09
C LEU A 124 8.65 14.58 4.47
N LEU A 125 7.83 14.44 5.50
CA LEU A 125 8.22 14.76 6.88
C LEU A 125 9.36 13.86 7.39
N GLY A 126 9.35 12.58 7.03
CA GLY A 126 10.44 11.66 7.35
C GLY A 126 11.76 12.05 6.68
N LEU A 127 11.70 12.45 5.41
CA LEU A 127 12.84 12.99 4.67
C LEU A 127 13.37 14.30 5.28
N GLU A 128 12.49 15.25 5.60
CA GLU A 128 12.86 16.51 6.25
C GLU A 128 13.57 16.26 7.59
N ALA A 129 13.03 15.34 8.40
CA ALA A 129 13.62 14.94 9.66
C ALA A 129 15.05 14.39 9.47
N GLY A 130 15.26 13.57 8.47
CA GLY A 130 16.56 13.00 8.14
C GLY A 130 17.57 14.05 7.70
N LEU A 131 17.19 14.94 6.79
CA LEU A 131 18.06 16.01 6.28
C LEU A 131 18.38 17.07 7.34
N LYS A 132 17.48 17.31 8.29
CA LYS A 132 17.69 18.23 9.40
C LYS A 132 18.62 17.68 10.48
N SER A 133 18.83 16.38 10.53
CA SER A 133 19.71 15.75 11.52
C SER A 133 21.15 16.19 11.32
N THR A 134 21.67 17.06 12.19
CA THR A 134 23.02 17.62 12.10
C THR A 134 24.05 16.81 12.88
N SER A 135 23.64 15.84 13.68
CA SER A 135 24.52 15.07 14.55
C SER A 135 24.37 13.57 14.34
N TRP A 136 25.45 12.92 13.93
CA TRP A 136 25.61 11.47 13.98
C TRP A 136 26.29 11.07 15.32
N PRO A 137 25.82 10.08 16.02
CA PRO A 137 24.73 9.14 15.88
C PRO A 137 23.48 9.57 16.63
N ARG A 138 22.71 10.33 16.16
CA ARG A 138 21.51 10.66 16.35
C ARG A 138 20.64 11.32 17.09
N VAL A 139 19.73 11.94 16.78
CA VAL A 139 18.58 12.29 17.62
C VAL A 139 17.58 11.12 17.52
N PRO A 140 17.43 10.29 18.56
CA PRO A 140 16.55 9.12 18.50
C PRO A 140 15.09 9.53 18.51
N GLY A 141 14.63 10.40 17.70
CA GLY A 141 13.26 10.89 17.72
C GLY A 141 12.80 11.52 16.41
N LEU A 142 13.73 11.77 15.50
CA LEU A 142 13.38 12.41 14.23
C LEU A 142 12.84 11.44 13.17
N TYR A 143 13.36 10.22 13.13
CA TYR A 143 12.98 9.25 12.11
C TYR A 143 11.56 8.70 12.19
N PRO A 144 11.03 8.39 13.36
CA PRO A 144 9.71 7.79 13.47
C PRO A 144 8.57 8.79 13.55
N LEU A 145 8.86 10.07 13.40
CA LEU A 145 7.84 11.12 13.52
C LEU A 145 6.54 10.77 12.76
N THR A 146 6.68 10.36 11.53
CA THR A 146 5.56 10.12 10.64
C THR A 146 4.89 8.78 10.89
N LEU A 147 5.70 7.72 10.94
CA LEU A 147 5.20 6.37 11.21
C LEU A 147 4.64 6.27 12.64
N SER A 148 5.33 6.82 13.64
CA SER A 148 4.86 6.73 15.03
C SER A 148 3.58 7.54 15.27
N LYS A 149 3.40 8.70 14.64
CA LYS A 149 2.13 9.42 14.67
C LYS A 149 1.00 8.56 14.13
N ASN A 150 1.18 7.99 12.96
CA ASN A 150 0.15 7.20 12.29
C ASN A 150 -0.14 5.88 13.01
N LEU A 151 0.88 5.21 13.52
CA LEU A 151 0.70 4.01 14.35
C LEU A 151 0.00 4.33 15.67
N VAL A 152 0.33 5.43 16.33
CA VAL A 152 -0.37 5.86 17.56
C VAL A 152 -1.84 6.11 17.28
N LEU A 153 -2.17 6.79 16.18
CA LEU A 153 -3.55 7.03 15.79
C LEU A 153 -4.27 5.73 15.44
N SER A 154 -3.61 4.81 14.74
CA SER A 154 -4.13 3.49 14.44
C SER A 154 -4.43 2.67 15.71
N PHE A 155 -3.48 2.63 16.66
CA PHE A 155 -3.65 1.91 17.90
C PHE A 155 -4.76 2.49 18.78
N LEU A 156 -4.88 3.82 18.80
CA LEU A 156 -5.99 4.50 19.50
C LEU A 156 -7.35 4.15 18.90
N HIS A 157 -7.40 3.99 17.58
CA HIS A 157 -8.63 3.59 16.89
C HIS A 157 -8.99 2.13 17.17
N HIS A 158 -8.03 1.21 17.14
CA HIS A 158 -8.25 -0.20 17.47
C HIS A 158 -8.83 -0.38 18.88
N SER A 159 -8.36 0.38 19.85
CA SER A 159 -8.89 0.31 21.22
C SER A 159 -10.34 0.82 21.36
N GLN A 160 -10.85 1.57 20.38
CA GLN A 160 -12.23 2.08 20.37
C GLN A 160 -13.21 1.21 19.60
N ALA A 161 -12.70 0.38 18.69
CA ALA A 161 -13.50 -0.35 17.71
C ALA A 161 -13.80 -1.79 18.16
N GLU A 162 -14.18 -2.00 19.42
CA GLU A 162 -14.38 -3.35 19.96
C GLU A 162 -15.40 -4.21 19.21
N TYR A 163 -16.26 -3.68 18.33
CA TYR A 163 -17.35 -4.47 17.75
C TYR A 163 -17.79 -4.14 16.31
N SER A 164 -17.05 -3.42 15.50
CA SER A 164 -17.47 -3.19 14.11
C SER A 164 -16.47 -3.73 13.11
N THR A 165 -16.75 -4.90 12.58
CA THR A 165 -15.96 -5.57 11.52
C THR A 165 -15.97 -4.83 10.17
N SER A 166 -16.82 -3.81 10.01
CA SER A 166 -17.01 -3.08 8.75
C SER A 166 -16.34 -1.71 8.68
N SER A 167 -15.79 -1.17 9.77
CA SER A 167 -15.32 0.22 9.85
C SER A 167 -13.80 0.40 9.74
N ARG A 168 -13.06 -0.65 9.39
CA ARG A 168 -11.59 -0.60 9.39
C ARG A 168 -10.98 0.27 8.27
N LEU A 169 -11.75 0.61 7.24
CA LEU A 169 -11.24 1.24 6.03
C LEU A 169 -12.16 2.37 5.55
N GLY A 170 -12.50 3.34 6.36
CA GLY A 170 -13.30 4.49 5.98
C GLY A 170 -14.75 4.21 5.55
N PRO A 171 -15.50 5.24 5.14
CA PRO A 171 -16.87 5.08 4.65
C PRO A 171 -16.89 4.23 3.38
N GLY A 172 -17.44 3.03 3.44
CA GLY A 172 -17.44 2.06 2.35
C GLY A 172 -16.33 1.02 2.42
N GLY A 173 -15.54 0.99 3.48
CA GLY A 173 -14.55 -0.08 3.71
C GLY A 173 -13.23 0.06 2.98
N CYS A 174 -13.01 1.15 2.23
CA CYS A 174 -11.76 1.42 1.52
C CYS A 174 -11.46 2.90 1.39
N TRP A 175 -10.25 3.28 1.74
CA TRP A 175 -9.76 4.64 1.54
C TRP A 175 -9.16 4.85 0.15
N ASP A 176 -8.54 3.83 -0.38
CA ASP A 176 -7.78 3.91 -1.61
C ASP A 176 -8.57 3.29 -2.75
N LYS A 177 -9.01 4.11 -3.68
CA LYS A 177 -9.43 3.64 -5.00
C LYS A 177 -8.23 3.62 -5.92
N VAL A 178 -8.03 2.52 -6.61
CA VAL A 178 -6.88 2.34 -7.52
C VAL A 178 -6.87 3.36 -8.64
N THR A 179 -8.03 3.64 -9.20
CA THR A 179 -8.19 4.58 -10.33
C THR A 179 -8.27 6.03 -9.87
N ASP A 180 -8.64 6.27 -8.63
CA ASP A 180 -8.73 7.60 -8.02
C ASP A 180 -8.30 7.52 -6.54
N PRO A 181 -6.98 7.50 -6.26
CA PRO A 181 -6.46 7.50 -4.89
C PRO A 181 -7.01 8.68 -4.11
N GLN A 182 -7.64 8.39 -2.98
CA GLN A 182 -8.29 9.42 -2.19
C GLN A 182 -7.31 10.11 -1.27
N VAL A 183 -7.61 11.36 -0.96
CA VAL A 183 -6.98 12.07 0.14
C VAL A 183 -7.49 11.49 1.45
N PHE A 184 -6.58 11.23 2.36
CA PHE A 184 -6.87 10.57 3.62
C PHE A 184 -7.26 11.57 4.70
N THR A 185 -8.44 11.38 5.29
CA THR A 185 -8.93 12.25 6.36
C THR A 185 -8.65 11.65 7.73
N LEU A 186 -7.81 12.31 8.52
CA LEU A 186 -7.66 12.03 9.94
C LEU A 186 -8.73 12.77 10.74
N SER A 187 -9.93 12.25 10.83
CA SER A 187 -10.92 12.79 11.74
C SER A 187 -10.67 12.27 13.17
N GLY A 188 -10.95 13.10 14.18
CA GLY A 188 -10.67 12.76 15.57
C GLY A 188 -11.42 11.55 16.14
N VAL A 189 -12.18 10.82 15.32
CA VAL A 189 -13.04 9.72 15.80
C VAL A 189 -12.78 8.40 15.08
N ALA A 190 -12.21 8.35 13.89
CA ALA A 190 -12.23 7.11 13.15
C ALA A 190 -11.16 7.00 12.08
N SER A 191 -9.95 7.43 12.32
CA SER A 191 -8.95 7.21 11.30
C SER A 191 -8.28 5.88 11.48
N LEU A 192 -8.36 5.10 10.48
CA LEU A 192 -7.48 3.98 10.28
C LEU A 192 -6.16 4.48 9.75
N ALA A 193 -5.08 3.91 10.27
CA ALA A 193 -3.87 3.91 9.52
C ALA A 193 -4.16 3.09 8.27
N THR A 194 -4.44 3.74 7.18
CA THR A 194 -4.56 3.11 5.88
C THR A 194 -3.20 2.61 5.46
N ASP A 195 -3.18 1.70 4.52
CA ASP A 195 -1.94 1.22 3.92
C ASP A 195 -1.08 2.39 3.40
N ALA A 196 -1.71 3.41 2.85
CA ALA A 196 -1.02 4.61 2.35
C ALA A 196 -0.23 5.34 3.45
N LEU A 197 -0.84 5.57 4.61
CA LEU A 197 -0.17 6.25 5.73
C LEU A 197 0.98 5.43 6.30
N ILE A 198 0.77 4.14 6.48
CA ILE A 198 1.80 3.23 6.97
C ILE A 198 2.94 3.13 5.96
N ASN A 199 2.63 2.95 4.68
CA ASN A 199 3.64 2.90 3.62
C ASN A 199 4.43 4.20 3.54
N GLY A 200 3.76 5.36 3.55
CA GLY A 200 4.43 6.67 3.55
C GLY A 200 5.29 6.89 4.79
N GLY A 201 4.83 6.46 5.95
CA GLY A 201 5.61 6.51 7.19
C GLY A 201 6.85 5.60 7.16
N MET A 202 6.72 4.37 6.65
CA MET A 202 7.83 3.45 6.48
C MET A 202 8.87 3.99 5.49
N ASP A 203 8.42 4.49 4.34
CA ASP A 203 9.30 5.07 3.32
C ASP A 203 10.00 6.33 3.87
N GLY A 204 9.28 7.18 4.58
CA GLY A 204 9.82 8.36 5.26
C GLY A 204 10.91 8.00 6.27
N MET A 205 10.74 6.94 7.05
CA MET A 205 11.78 6.44 7.95
C MET A 205 13.00 5.86 7.23
N ILE A 206 12.77 5.06 6.19
CA ILE A 206 13.85 4.45 5.39
C ILE A 206 14.69 5.54 4.74
N LEU A 207 14.05 6.44 4.00
CA LEU A 207 14.71 7.51 3.28
C LEU A 207 15.30 8.56 4.22
N GLY A 208 14.60 8.93 5.27
CA GLY A 208 15.12 9.84 6.31
C GLY A 208 16.39 9.31 6.94
N LYS A 209 16.45 8.02 7.28
CA LYS A 209 17.67 7.38 7.78
C LYS A 209 18.79 7.32 6.72
N HIS A 210 18.40 7.16 5.45
CA HIS A 210 19.38 7.15 4.36
C HIS A 210 20.03 8.50 4.16
N VAL A 211 19.27 9.59 4.13
CA VAL A 211 19.80 10.96 3.92
C VAL A 211 20.51 11.54 5.14
N ALA A 212 20.25 11.03 6.34
CA ALA A 212 20.94 11.44 7.56
C ALA A 212 22.41 10.99 7.61
N LYS A 213 22.82 10.06 6.74
CA LYS A 213 24.23 9.66 6.63
C LYS A 213 25.03 10.76 5.94
N PRO A 214 26.23 11.11 6.44
CA PRO A 214 27.06 12.10 5.77
C PRO A 214 27.42 11.61 4.37
N LYS A 215 27.02 12.37 3.36
CA LYS A 215 27.35 12.13 1.95
C LYS A 215 28.13 13.30 1.39
N LYS A 216 29.10 13.02 0.52
CA LYS A 216 29.89 14.04 -0.18
C LYS A 216 29.11 14.81 -1.24
N HIS A 217 28.00 14.25 -1.76
CA HIS A 217 27.13 14.89 -2.75
C HIS A 217 25.67 14.74 -2.31
N LEU A 218 24.99 15.87 -2.13
CA LEU A 218 23.54 15.89 -1.92
C LEU A 218 22.86 15.66 -3.27
N LEU A 219 22.13 14.57 -3.36
CA LEU A 219 21.20 14.34 -4.47
C LEU A 219 20.04 15.34 -4.36
N THR A 220 19.46 15.73 -5.48
CA THR A 220 18.19 16.47 -5.50
C THR A 220 17.08 15.62 -4.87
N LEU A 221 16.01 16.26 -4.39
CA LEU A 221 14.88 15.53 -3.80
C LEU A 221 14.22 14.59 -4.84
N SER A 222 14.05 15.10 -6.06
CA SER A 222 13.50 14.30 -7.16
C SER A 222 14.36 13.08 -7.49
N SER A 223 15.70 13.26 -7.58
CA SER A 223 16.62 12.13 -7.80
C SER A 223 16.55 11.08 -6.70
N LEU A 224 16.42 11.51 -5.45
CA LEU A 224 16.29 10.61 -4.31
C LEU A 224 15.00 9.79 -4.36
N LEU A 225 13.87 10.46 -4.65
CA LEU A 225 12.57 9.81 -4.77
C LEU A 225 12.56 8.88 -5.97
N ARG A 226 13.09 9.33 -7.12
CA ARG A 226 13.19 8.52 -8.33
C ARG A 226 14.01 7.27 -8.07
N GLN A 227 15.19 7.39 -7.47
CA GLN A 227 16.04 6.24 -7.14
C GLN A 227 15.32 5.22 -6.26
N TYR A 228 14.44 5.65 -5.35
CA TYR A 228 13.71 4.76 -4.46
C TYR A 228 12.49 4.12 -5.12
N TYR A 229 11.66 4.92 -5.81
CA TYR A 229 10.38 4.45 -6.36
C TYR A 229 10.48 3.85 -7.76
N THR A 230 11.54 4.18 -8.51
CA THR A 230 11.84 3.56 -9.81
C THR A 230 12.97 2.54 -9.73
N TYR A 231 13.30 2.05 -8.52
CA TYR A 231 14.27 0.99 -8.33
C TYR A 231 13.82 -0.26 -9.09
N GLN A 232 14.01 -0.18 -10.38
CA GLN A 232 13.79 -1.25 -11.33
C GLN A 232 15.09 -1.54 -12.05
N LEU A 233 15.44 -2.80 -12.11
CA LEU A 233 15.96 -3.38 -13.33
C LEU A 233 17.46 -3.43 -13.57
N ASP A 234 18.33 -2.70 -12.93
CA ASP A 234 19.76 -2.76 -13.31
C ASP A 234 20.52 -3.92 -12.65
N SER A 235 19.90 -4.74 -11.83
CA SER A 235 20.59 -5.80 -11.09
C SER A 235 20.04 -7.21 -11.26
N ALA A 236 19.03 -7.39 -12.11
CA ALA A 236 18.47 -8.70 -12.36
C ALA A 236 18.74 -9.13 -13.81
N GLY A 237 19.38 -10.28 -13.97
CA GLY A 237 19.48 -10.91 -15.30
C GLY A 237 18.12 -11.10 -15.95
N LEU A 238 18.10 -11.39 -17.25
CA LEU A 238 16.94 -11.46 -18.14
C LEU A 238 15.71 -12.24 -17.62
N ASP A 239 15.86 -13.02 -16.54
CA ASP A 239 14.79 -13.86 -15.95
C ASP A 239 14.27 -13.41 -14.57
N ALA A 240 14.77 -12.31 -14.02
CA ALA A 240 14.32 -11.84 -12.70
C ALA A 240 13.24 -10.76 -12.86
N ALA A 241 12.03 -11.06 -12.41
CA ALA A 241 10.95 -10.07 -12.32
C ALA A 241 11.38 -8.86 -11.45
N PRO A 242 10.99 -7.63 -11.82
CA PRO A 242 11.37 -6.43 -11.08
C PRO A 242 10.93 -6.53 -9.61
N ALA A 243 11.79 -6.10 -8.70
CA ALA A 243 11.45 -6.07 -7.29
C ALA A 243 10.34 -5.04 -7.05
N LEU A 244 9.23 -5.47 -6.45
CA LEU A 244 8.14 -4.55 -6.10
C LEU A 244 8.58 -3.61 -4.98
N ILE A 245 8.15 -2.35 -5.05
CA ILE A 245 8.44 -1.35 -4.01
C ILE A 245 7.92 -1.81 -2.64
N SER A 246 6.78 -2.46 -2.59
CA SER A 246 6.21 -3.03 -1.37
C SER A 246 7.11 -4.09 -0.71
N GLN A 247 7.78 -4.92 -1.49
CA GLN A 247 8.73 -5.91 -1.00
C GLN A 247 10.05 -5.26 -0.57
N LEU A 248 10.53 -4.29 -1.36
CA LEU A 248 11.71 -3.50 -1.02
C LEU A 248 11.50 -2.74 0.30
N ARG A 249 10.34 -2.13 0.49
CA ARG A 249 9.95 -1.43 1.72
C ARG A 249 10.04 -2.35 2.93
N ARG A 250 9.37 -3.50 2.89
CA ARG A 250 9.35 -4.48 4.00
C ARG A 250 10.75 -4.99 4.35
N SER A 251 11.49 -5.45 3.36
CA SER A 251 12.84 -5.98 3.56
C SER A 251 13.82 -4.92 4.05
N THR A 252 13.73 -3.71 3.52
CA THR A 252 14.59 -2.60 3.92
C THR A 252 14.25 -2.12 5.32
N PHE A 253 12.95 -1.99 5.65
CA PHE A 253 12.51 -1.57 6.97
C PHE A 253 13.02 -2.53 8.04
N ARG A 254 12.83 -3.85 7.86
CA ARG A 254 13.34 -4.88 8.78
C ARG A 254 14.85 -4.76 9.02
N ARG A 255 15.62 -4.48 7.97
CA ARG A 255 17.10 -4.35 8.06
C ARG A 255 17.55 -3.07 8.75
N VAL A 256 16.85 -1.95 8.54
CA VAL A 256 17.33 -0.64 8.98
C VAL A 256 16.68 -0.14 10.27
N ILE A 257 15.52 -0.65 10.67
CA ILE A 257 14.77 -0.20 11.83
C ILE A 257 14.71 -1.30 12.89
N SER A 258 15.19 -0.97 14.09
CA SER A 258 15.06 -1.84 15.25
C SER A 258 13.66 -1.69 15.87
N LEU A 259 12.95 -2.79 16.06
CA LEU A 259 11.62 -2.80 16.68
C LEU A 259 11.64 -2.28 18.12
N ALA A 260 12.68 -2.59 18.88
CA ALA A 260 12.84 -2.04 20.23
C ALA A 260 12.99 -0.52 20.21
N SER A 261 13.74 0.01 19.23
CA SER A 261 13.86 1.46 19.01
C SER A 261 12.52 2.06 18.58
N LEU A 262 11.78 1.40 17.69
CA LEU A 262 10.45 1.84 17.25
C LEU A 262 9.48 1.91 18.42
N LYS A 263 9.41 0.87 19.27
CA LYS A 263 8.57 0.86 20.48
C LYS A 263 8.86 2.04 21.42
N LYS A 264 10.14 2.31 21.68
CA LYS A 264 10.56 3.45 22.51
C LYS A 264 10.12 4.79 21.92
N GLN A 265 10.18 4.90 20.61
CA GLN A 265 9.81 6.12 19.90
C GLN A 265 8.28 6.30 19.83
N LEU A 266 7.53 5.20 19.66
CA LEU A 266 6.08 5.22 19.74
C LEU A 266 5.61 5.72 21.13
N ALA A 267 6.21 5.22 22.20
CA ALA A 267 5.89 5.65 23.57
C ALA A 267 6.14 7.16 23.77
N ARG A 268 7.28 7.66 23.21
CA ARG A 268 7.60 9.08 23.26
C ARG A 268 6.63 9.92 22.43
N SER A 269 6.33 9.50 21.21
CA SER A 269 5.39 10.20 20.33
C SER A 269 3.98 10.25 20.93
N LEU A 270 3.53 9.16 21.54
CA LEU A 270 2.26 9.10 22.25
C LEU A 270 2.23 10.10 23.41
N SER A 271 3.31 10.19 24.20
CA SER A 271 3.43 11.16 25.29
C SER A 271 3.37 12.61 24.80
N ILE A 272 4.06 12.91 23.69
CA ILE A 272 4.08 14.25 23.09
C ILE A 272 2.68 14.56 22.51
N TYR A 273 2.10 13.63 21.78
CA TYR A 273 0.78 13.79 21.20
C TYR A 273 -0.29 14.08 22.25
N ARG A 274 -0.30 13.33 23.37
CA ARG A 274 -1.21 13.56 24.49
C ARG A 274 -1.04 14.92 25.17
N ARG A 275 0.17 15.50 25.12
CA ARG A 275 0.42 16.85 25.69
C ARG A 275 -0.02 17.97 24.78
N LEU A 276 0.14 17.79 23.44
CA LEU A 276 -0.12 18.82 22.46
C LEU A 276 -1.58 18.83 21.96
N ASP A 277 -2.26 17.71 22.08
CA ASP A 277 -3.65 17.57 21.62
C ASP A 277 -4.63 17.80 22.79
N GLU A 278 -5.22 18.99 22.84
CA GLU A 278 -6.19 19.37 23.89
C GLU A 278 -7.50 18.55 23.82
N TYR A 279 -7.87 18.06 22.65
CA TYR A 279 -9.07 17.26 22.43
C TYR A 279 -9.06 15.95 23.24
N ARG A 280 -7.88 15.39 23.53
CA ARG A 280 -7.71 14.09 24.19
C ARG A 280 -7.47 14.12 25.69
N LYS A 281 -7.43 15.28 26.31
CA LYS A 281 -7.44 15.37 27.78
C LYS A 281 -8.66 14.70 28.41
N LYS A 282 -9.75 14.49 27.62
CA LYS A 282 -11.00 13.89 28.09
C LYS A 282 -11.06 12.35 27.97
N ASN A 283 -10.24 11.71 27.14
CA ASN A 283 -10.28 10.26 26.93
C ASN A 283 -8.98 9.60 27.39
N LYS A 284 -8.98 9.06 28.59
CA LYS A 284 -7.90 8.22 29.16
C LYS A 284 -7.95 6.82 28.55
N GLN A 285 -7.72 6.67 27.25
CA GLN A 285 -7.63 5.34 26.68
C GLN A 285 -6.21 4.79 26.80
N ASN A 286 -6.06 3.62 27.38
CA ASN A 286 -4.83 2.86 27.35
C ASN A 286 -4.66 2.30 25.93
N VAL A 287 -3.54 2.64 25.31
CA VAL A 287 -3.11 2.05 24.04
C VAL A 287 -2.25 0.85 24.38
N GLU A 288 -2.70 -0.31 24.01
CA GLU A 288 -1.91 -1.54 24.10
C GLU A 288 -0.83 -1.55 23.00
N MET A 289 0.27 -0.84 23.28
CA MET A 289 1.30 -0.62 22.28
C MET A 289 2.00 -1.90 21.84
N ASP A 290 2.08 -2.90 22.71
CA ASP A 290 2.74 -4.16 22.35
C ASP A 290 1.91 -4.97 21.36
N GLU A 291 0.58 -5.01 21.54
CA GLU A 291 -0.31 -5.67 20.59
C GLU A 291 -0.38 -4.91 19.28
N GLY A 292 -0.52 -3.59 19.31
CA GLY A 292 -0.52 -2.77 18.11
C GLY A 292 0.79 -2.88 17.33
N LEU A 293 1.94 -2.89 18.02
CA LEU A 293 3.23 -3.09 17.36
C LEU A 293 3.36 -4.50 16.78
N LYS A 294 2.88 -5.53 17.48
CA LYS A 294 2.85 -6.91 16.98
C LYS A 294 1.99 -7.01 15.72
N GLU A 295 0.83 -6.38 15.71
CA GLU A 295 -0.05 -6.35 14.54
C GLU A 295 0.59 -5.58 13.36
N PHE A 296 1.23 -4.45 13.62
CA PHE A 296 1.97 -3.73 12.60
C PHE A 296 3.09 -4.58 11.99
N VAL A 297 3.90 -5.23 12.82
CA VAL A 297 4.98 -6.10 12.35
C VAL A 297 4.42 -7.23 11.51
N HIS A 298 3.37 -7.87 11.98
CA HIS A 298 2.70 -8.94 11.26
C HIS A 298 2.20 -8.48 9.89
N SER A 299 1.43 -7.40 9.84
CA SER A 299 0.75 -6.96 8.62
C SER A 299 1.68 -6.30 7.61
N TYR A 300 2.66 -5.52 8.06
CA TYR A 300 3.46 -4.65 7.19
C TYR A 300 4.93 -5.08 7.03
N ILE A 301 5.40 -6.02 7.83
CA ILE A 301 6.80 -6.46 7.78
C ILE A 301 6.91 -7.95 7.46
N ASP A 302 6.17 -8.79 8.16
CA ASP A 302 6.31 -10.25 8.06
C ASP A 302 5.44 -10.85 6.97
N CYS A 303 4.22 -10.35 6.78
CA CYS A 303 3.31 -10.80 5.73
C CYS A 303 3.68 -10.22 4.36
N PRO A 304 3.33 -10.91 3.27
CA PRO A 304 3.38 -10.32 1.94
C PRO A 304 2.38 -9.15 1.83
N ALA A 305 2.52 -8.32 0.80
CA ALA A 305 1.48 -7.35 0.47
C ALA A 305 0.24 -8.09 -0.01
N ILE A 306 -0.87 -7.93 0.72
CA ILE A 306 -2.18 -8.44 0.33
C ILE A 306 -3.00 -7.25 -0.12
N ILE A 307 -3.40 -7.24 -1.39
CA ILE A 307 -4.23 -6.19 -1.97
C ILE A 307 -5.64 -6.34 -1.42
N PRO A 308 -6.15 -5.38 -0.64
CA PRO A 308 -7.46 -5.48 -0.03
C PRO A 308 -8.57 -5.39 -1.09
N ARG A 309 -9.73 -5.89 -0.75
CA ARG A 309 -10.92 -5.95 -1.62
C ARG A 309 -11.24 -4.61 -2.29
N CYS A 310 -11.14 -3.54 -1.54
CA CYS A 310 -11.44 -2.21 -2.04
C CYS A 310 -10.46 -1.73 -3.13
N MET A 311 -9.18 -2.11 -3.08
CA MET A 311 -8.20 -1.68 -4.08
C MET A 311 -8.40 -2.36 -5.43
N TRP A 312 -8.94 -3.58 -5.47
CA TRP A 312 -9.33 -4.19 -6.73
C TRP A 312 -10.82 -3.97 -7.09
N GLU A 313 -11.50 -3.07 -6.32
CA GLU A 313 -12.88 -2.64 -6.55
C GLU A 313 -13.90 -3.80 -6.46
N ALA A 314 -13.76 -4.64 -5.43
CA ALA A 314 -14.69 -5.72 -5.16
C ALA A 314 -16.11 -5.22 -4.95
N GLN A 315 -17.07 -5.95 -5.49
CA GLN A 315 -18.47 -5.78 -5.13
C GLN A 315 -18.69 -6.24 -3.68
N PRO A 316 -19.72 -5.70 -3.01
CA PRO A 316 -20.10 -6.17 -1.68
C PRO A 316 -20.44 -7.67 -1.67
N TYR A 317 -20.17 -8.31 -0.52
CA TYR A 317 -20.66 -9.65 -0.24
C TYR A 317 -22.20 -9.64 -0.26
N ARG A 318 -22.82 -10.63 -0.91
CA ARG A 318 -24.29 -10.79 -0.99
C ARG A 318 -24.75 -11.63 0.19
N GLY A 319 -25.50 -11.05 1.12
CA GLY A 319 -25.96 -11.75 2.32
C GLY A 319 -25.02 -11.61 3.51
N THR A 320 -25.01 -12.60 4.40
CA THR A 320 -24.23 -12.59 5.64
C THR A 320 -23.08 -13.60 5.57
N PRO A 321 -21.80 -13.17 5.66
CA PRO A 321 -20.68 -14.11 5.64
C PRO A 321 -20.70 -15.05 6.84
N THR A 322 -20.40 -16.33 6.60
CA THR A 322 -20.12 -17.30 7.65
C THR A 322 -18.68 -17.08 8.15
N LEU A 323 -18.52 -16.91 9.46
CA LEU A 323 -17.22 -16.73 10.09
C LEU A 323 -16.49 -18.07 10.23
N LEU A 324 -15.17 -18.04 10.03
CA LEU A 324 -14.28 -19.17 10.28
C LEU A 324 -13.90 -19.25 11.76
N SER A 325 -13.78 -20.47 12.28
CA SER A 325 -13.21 -20.74 13.61
C SER A 325 -11.72 -20.99 13.45
N LEU A 326 -10.90 -20.04 13.92
CA LEU A 326 -9.44 -20.07 13.77
C LEU A 326 -8.75 -20.75 14.97
N PRO A 327 -7.57 -21.34 14.81
CA PRO A 327 -6.82 -21.51 13.54
C PRO A 327 -7.36 -22.63 12.66
N LEU A 328 -7.16 -22.54 11.34
CA LEU A 328 -7.49 -23.60 10.38
C LEU A 328 -6.35 -24.60 10.22
N SER A 329 -6.65 -25.77 9.65
CA SER A 329 -5.68 -26.88 9.50
C SER A 329 -5.18 -27.08 8.07
N PHE A 330 -5.79 -26.44 7.08
CA PHE A 330 -5.52 -26.75 5.68
C PHE A 330 -5.34 -25.51 4.82
N LEU A 331 -4.54 -25.69 3.78
CA LEU A 331 -4.39 -24.75 2.67
C LEU A 331 -4.71 -25.50 1.36
N TYR A 332 -5.74 -25.06 0.65
CA TYR A 332 -6.19 -25.70 -0.57
C TYR A 332 -5.71 -24.91 -1.78
N ILE A 333 -4.98 -25.56 -2.67
CA ILE A 333 -4.40 -24.92 -3.85
C ILE A 333 -5.31 -25.13 -5.05
N HIS A 334 -5.59 -24.01 -5.72
CA HIS A 334 -6.41 -23.91 -6.92
C HIS A 334 -5.68 -23.20 -8.04
N HIS A 335 -6.20 -23.31 -9.26
CA HIS A 335 -6.00 -22.37 -10.34
C HIS A 335 -7.36 -21.80 -10.77
N THR A 336 -7.33 -20.67 -11.46
CA THR A 336 -8.59 -20.08 -11.93
C THR A 336 -9.16 -20.81 -13.15
N TYR A 337 -8.27 -21.42 -13.96
CA TYR A 337 -8.55 -21.96 -15.28
C TYR A 337 -9.02 -20.85 -16.27
N GLU A 338 -10.00 -20.06 -15.90
CA GLU A 338 -10.39 -18.81 -16.52
C GLU A 338 -10.42 -17.68 -15.46
N PRO A 339 -9.71 -16.59 -15.69
CA PRO A 339 -8.80 -16.26 -16.82
C PRO A 339 -7.67 -17.27 -16.98
N SER A 340 -7.39 -17.67 -18.25
CA SER A 340 -6.41 -18.73 -18.55
C SER A 340 -4.96 -18.23 -18.60
N LYS A 341 -4.76 -16.93 -18.79
CA LYS A 341 -3.44 -16.30 -18.85
C LYS A 341 -3.06 -15.70 -17.49
N PRO A 342 -1.81 -15.85 -17.04
CA PRO A 342 -1.32 -15.14 -15.87
C PRO A 342 -1.43 -13.62 -16.07
N CYS A 343 -1.95 -12.91 -15.09
CA CYS A 343 -1.93 -11.46 -15.07
C CYS A 343 -0.55 -10.96 -14.61
N LEU A 344 0.00 -9.94 -15.28
CA LEU A 344 1.36 -9.46 -15.07
C LEU A 344 1.43 -8.03 -14.50
N SER A 345 0.29 -7.40 -14.29
CA SER A 345 0.20 -6.05 -13.70
C SER A 345 -0.96 -5.97 -12.74
N PHE A 346 -0.85 -5.03 -11.80
CA PHE A 346 -1.91 -4.75 -10.83
C PHE A 346 -3.26 -4.47 -11.51
N GLN A 347 -3.27 -3.65 -12.59
CA GLN A 347 -4.52 -3.34 -13.31
C GLN A 347 -5.14 -4.59 -13.92
N GLN A 348 -4.31 -5.43 -14.56
CA GLN A 348 -4.79 -6.68 -15.16
C GLN A 348 -5.30 -7.65 -14.10
N CYS A 349 -4.53 -7.88 -13.02
CA CYS A 349 -4.94 -8.78 -11.95
C CYS A 349 -6.22 -8.28 -11.25
N SER A 350 -6.36 -6.97 -11.01
CA SER A 350 -7.57 -6.39 -10.45
C SER A 350 -8.79 -6.56 -11.38
N GLN A 351 -8.59 -6.46 -12.69
CA GLN A 351 -9.62 -6.75 -13.68
C GLN A 351 -10.05 -8.22 -13.66
N ASP A 352 -9.09 -9.14 -13.57
CA ASP A 352 -9.33 -10.56 -13.46
C ASP A 352 -10.07 -10.91 -12.17
N MET A 353 -9.70 -10.30 -11.04
CA MET A 353 -10.40 -10.44 -9.76
C MET A 353 -11.86 -10.04 -9.86
N ARG A 354 -12.15 -8.87 -10.48
CA ARG A 354 -13.53 -8.42 -10.71
C ARG A 354 -14.31 -9.35 -11.65
N ALA A 355 -13.65 -9.86 -12.67
CA ALA A 355 -14.28 -10.81 -13.61
C ALA A 355 -14.65 -12.13 -12.91
N MET A 356 -13.74 -12.68 -12.10
CA MET A 356 -13.99 -13.88 -11.30
C MET A 356 -15.11 -13.66 -10.28
N GLN A 357 -15.13 -12.50 -9.60
CA GLN A 357 -16.18 -12.20 -8.64
C GLN A 357 -17.54 -12.13 -9.32
N ARG A 358 -17.65 -11.44 -10.46
CA ARG A 358 -18.90 -11.39 -11.24
C ARG A 358 -19.35 -12.78 -11.66
N PHE A 359 -18.46 -13.60 -12.21
CA PHE A 359 -18.78 -14.97 -12.57
C PHE A 359 -19.32 -15.78 -11.37
N HIS A 360 -18.68 -15.67 -10.21
CA HIS A 360 -19.15 -16.36 -9.02
C HIS A 360 -20.49 -15.83 -8.50
N GLN A 361 -20.69 -14.52 -8.52
CA GLN A 361 -21.91 -13.90 -8.00
C GLN A 361 -23.10 -13.97 -8.97
N ASP A 362 -22.85 -13.75 -10.25
CA ASP A 362 -23.91 -13.59 -11.25
C ASP A 362 -24.23 -14.91 -11.95
N ASP A 363 -23.21 -15.69 -12.36
CA ASP A 363 -23.41 -16.92 -13.11
C ASP A 363 -23.55 -18.15 -12.20
N ARG A 364 -22.83 -18.19 -11.08
CA ARG A 364 -22.90 -19.30 -10.11
C ARG A 364 -23.89 -19.06 -8.98
N GLY A 365 -24.36 -17.83 -8.80
CA GLY A 365 -25.29 -17.46 -7.73
C GLY A 365 -24.67 -17.55 -6.32
N TRP A 366 -23.33 -17.43 -6.22
CA TRP A 366 -22.65 -17.41 -4.92
C TRP A 366 -22.70 -16.01 -4.32
N ASP A 367 -22.55 -15.93 -3.01
CA ASP A 367 -22.57 -14.63 -2.31
C ASP A 367 -21.38 -13.76 -2.67
N ASP A 368 -20.24 -14.36 -3.07
CA ASP A 368 -19.00 -13.66 -3.36
C ASP A 368 -18.03 -14.54 -4.14
N ILE A 369 -16.84 -13.97 -4.50
CA ILE A 369 -15.71 -14.76 -4.99
C ILE A 369 -15.49 -15.98 -4.08
N GLY A 370 -15.21 -17.14 -4.67
CA GLY A 370 -15.13 -18.39 -3.93
C GLY A 370 -13.88 -18.53 -3.07
N TYR A 371 -12.76 -17.94 -3.52
CA TYR A 371 -11.46 -18.11 -2.91
C TYR A 371 -11.25 -17.22 -1.69
N SER A 372 -10.43 -17.70 -0.73
CA SER A 372 -9.96 -16.85 0.38
C SER A 372 -8.95 -15.82 -0.11
N PHE A 373 -8.02 -16.27 -0.94
CA PHE A 373 -6.98 -15.42 -1.56
C PHE A 373 -6.72 -15.85 -3.00
N VAL A 374 -6.19 -14.92 -3.79
CA VAL A 374 -5.81 -15.17 -5.18
C VAL A 374 -4.40 -14.63 -5.40
N ALA A 375 -3.52 -15.42 -5.99
CA ALA A 375 -2.15 -15.04 -6.31
C ALA A 375 -2.05 -14.56 -7.75
N GLY A 376 -1.64 -13.30 -7.94
CA GLY A 376 -1.32 -12.73 -9.23
C GLY A 376 0.14 -12.98 -9.61
N SER A 377 0.42 -13.07 -10.91
CA SER A 377 1.79 -13.16 -11.43
C SER A 377 2.52 -11.80 -11.44
N ASP A 378 1.84 -10.72 -11.07
CA ASP A 378 2.40 -9.42 -10.76
C ASP A 378 3.17 -9.38 -9.42
N GLY A 379 3.02 -10.44 -8.60
CA GLY A 379 3.72 -10.60 -7.33
C GLY A 379 2.91 -10.18 -6.10
N TYR A 380 1.59 -10.00 -6.25
CA TYR A 380 0.68 -9.71 -5.15
C TYR A 380 -0.25 -10.89 -4.83
N ILE A 381 -0.67 -10.91 -3.58
CA ILE A 381 -1.84 -11.68 -3.14
C ILE A 381 -3.04 -10.73 -3.13
N TYR A 382 -4.15 -11.16 -3.67
CA TYR A 382 -5.41 -10.43 -3.68
C TYR A 382 -6.37 -11.03 -2.67
N GLU A 383 -6.96 -10.20 -1.82
CA GLU A 383 -7.94 -10.64 -0.84
C GLU A 383 -9.26 -10.98 -1.55
N GLY A 384 -9.68 -12.24 -1.43
CA GLY A 384 -11.01 -12.69 -1.80
C GLY A 384 -11.97 -12.61 -0.62
N ARG A 385 -12.31 -13.74 0.01
CA ARG A 385 -13.04 -13.76 1.29
C ARG A 385 -12.15 -13.51 2.51
N GLY A 386 -10.84 -13.42 2.31
CA GLY A 386 -9.88 -13.08 3.35
C GLY A 386 -9.73 -14.13 4.46
N TRP A 387 -9.27 -13.66 5.60
CA TRP A 387 -8.91 -14.52 6.74
C TRP A 387 -10.10 -14.98 7.58
N LEU A 388 -11.22 -14.28 7.55
CA LEU A 388 -12.29 -14.47 8.53
C LEU A 388 -13.55 -15.10 7.93
N TRP A 389 -13.75 -15.03 6.63
CA TRP A 389 -14.96 -15.52 5.96
C TRP A 389 -14.73 -16.86 5.30
N GLN A 390 -15.68 -17.78 5.55
CA GLN A 390 -15.65 -19.10 4.93
C GLN A 390 -15.73 -18.98 3.40
N GLY A 391 -14.81 -19.65 2.70
CA GLY A 391 -14.77 -19.70 1.25
C GLY A 391 -15.88 -20.55 0.63
N ALA A 392 -15.92 -20.56 -0.71
CA ALA A 392 -16.76 -21.44 -1.52
C ALA A 392 -15.91 -22.08 -2.64
N HIS A 393 -14.78 -22.67 -2.28
CA HIS A 393 -13.78 -23.20 -3.23
C HIS A 393 -13.62 -24.73 -3.19
N THR A 394 -13.83 -25.36 -2.02
CA THR A 394 -13.67 -26.82 -1.86
C THR A 394 -14.87 -27.37 -1.11
N LYS A 395 -15.85 -27.91 -1.83
CA LYS A 395 -17.14 -28.38 -1.27
C LYS A 395 -16.90 -29.39 -0.15
N GLY A 396 -17.49 -29.14 1.02
CA GLY A 396 -17.35 -29.98 2.22
C GLY A 396 -16.12 -29.69 3.08
N TYR A 397 -15.18 -28.84 2.61
CA TYR A 397 -13.94 -28.55 3.30
C TYR A 397 -13.71 -27.05 3.56
N ASN A 398 -14.57 -26.17 3.07
CA ASN A 398 -14.42 -24.72 3.16
C ASN A 398 -14.26 -24.17 4.60
N SER A 399 -14.81 -24.85 5.60
CA SER A 399 -14.68 -24.46 7.01
C SER A 399 -13.36 -24.89 7.66
N LYS A 400 -12.56 -25.72 6.98
CA LYS A 400 -11.35 -26.35 7.53
C LYS A 400 -10.06 -25.72 7.01
N GLY A 401 -10.12 -24.98 5.92
CA GLY A 401 -8.92 -24.43 5.28
C GLY A 401 -9.17 -23.26 4.37
N TYR A 402 -8.10 -22.52 4.09
CA TYR A 402 -8.11 -21.43 3.13
C TYR A 402 -7.92 -21.95 1.71
N GLY A 403 -8.69 -21.43 0.76
CA GLY A 403 -8.48 -21.67 -0.67
C GLY A 403 -7.64 -20.55 -1.27
N VAL A 404 -6.51 -20.93 -1.86
CA VAL A 404 -5.64 -19.99 -2.59
C VAL A 404 -5.60 -20.40 -4.06
N SER A 405 -5.99 -19.49 -4.94
CA SER A 405 -6.02 -19.73 -6.37
C SER A 405 -4.92 -18.94 -7.08
N PHE A 406 -4.22 -19.56 -8.01
CA PHE A 406 -3.32 -18.90 -8.94
C PHE A 406 -4.07 -18.47 -10.19
N ILE A 407 -3.95 -17.20 -10.62
CA ILE A 407 -4.58 -16.73 -11.85
C ILE A 407 -3.87 -17.35 -13.06
N GLY A 408 -4.59 -18.14 -13.82
CA GLY A 408 -4.09 -18.82 -15.01
C GLY A 408 -4.61 -20.24 -15.17
N ASP A 409 -4.30 -20.85 -16.32
CA ASP A 409 -4.49 -22.29 -16.57
C ASP A 409 -3.14 -23.00 -16.41
N TYR A 410 -3.07 -23.87 -15.43
CA TYR A 410 -1.86 -24.61 -15.08
C TYR A 410 -1.97 -26.11 -15.34
N MET A 411 -2.69 -26.47 -16.40
CA MET A 411 -2.72 -27.85 -16.88
C MET A 411 -1.36 -28.30 -17.44
N SER A 412 -0.68 -27.43 -18.20
CA SER A 412 0.57 -27.74 -18.90
C SER A 412 1.78 -26.90 -18.46
N SER A 413 1.56 -25.81 -17.74
CA SER A 413 2.59 -24.91 -17.23
C SER A 413 2.44 -24.71 -15.73
N ILE A 414 3.41 -24.06 -15.09
CA ILE A 414 3.35 -23.70 -13.66
C ILE A 414 3.42 -22.18 -13.50
N PRO A 415 2.92 -21.63 -12.39
CA PRO A 415 3.16 -20.22 -12.03
C PRO A 415 4.67 -19.94 -11.93
N SER A 416 5.05 -18.67 -12.01
CA SER A 416 6.45 -18.30 -11.77
C SER A 416 6.89 -18.75 -10.37
N GLN A 417 8.17 -19.12 -10.22
CA GLN A 417 8.75 -19.50 -8.94
C GLN A 417 8.46 -18.45 -7.86
N ARG A 418 8.55 -17.18 -8.22
CA ARG A 418 8.23 -16.06 -7.33
C ARG A 418 6.77 -16.08 -6.84
N THR A 419 5.82 -16.33 -7.73
CA THR A 419 4.40 -16.40 -7.36
C THR A 419 4.12 -17.60 -6.47
N MET A 420 4.77 -18.73 -6.74
CA MET A 420 4.69 -19.91 -5.88
C MET A 420 5.29 -19.68 -4.49
N ASP A 421 6.47 -19.04 -4.41
CA ASP A 421 7.11 -18.68 -3.13
C ASP A 421 6.28 -17.69 -2.31
N LEU A 422 5.56 -16.79 -2.98
CA LEU A 422 4.64 -15.86 -2.34
C LEU A 422 3.52 -16.58 -1.58
N VAL A 423 3.02 -17.69 -2.12
CA VAL A 423 1.96 -18.50 -1.49
C VAL A 423 2.56 -19.49 -0.46
N ARG A 424 3.47 -20.37 -0.90
CA ARG A 424 3.96 -21.49 -0.08
C ARG A 424 4.80 -21.03 1.11
N ASN A 425 5.57 -19.95 0.95
CA ASN A 425 6.51 -19.48 1.98
C ASN A 425 5.97 -18.26 2.71
N GLN A 426 5.58 -17.18 1.98
CA GLN A 426 5.26 -15.91 2.61
C GLN A 426 3.83 -15.87 3.18
N LEU A 427 2.82 -16.26 2.39
CA LEU A 427 1.43 -16.26 2.84
C LEU A 427 1.19 -17.33 3.91
N ALA A 428 1.72 -18.53 3.72
CA ALA A 428 1.61 -19.62 4.69
C ALA A 428 2.26 -19.25 6.04
N LYS A 429 3.47 -18.68 6.00
CA LYS A 429 4.14 -18.18 7.21
C LYS A 429 3.34 -17.06 7.88
N CYS A 430 2.85 -16.10 7.11
CA CYS A 430 1.98 -15.05 7.61
C CYS A 430 0.74 -15.62 8.33
N ALA A 431 0.11 -16.64 7.74
CA ALA A 431 -1.05 -17.28 8.31
C ALA A 431 -0.74 -18.02 9.64
N THR A 432 0.38 -18.73 9.71
CA THR A 432 0.79 -19.45 10.92
C THR A 432 1.23 -18.51 12.04
N GLU A 433 2.05 -17.52 11.75
CA GLU A 433 2.50 -16.51 12.73
C GLU A 433 1.35 -15.63 13.23
N GLY A 434 0.34 -15.39 12.38
CA GLY A 434 -0.89 -14.67 12.73
C GLY A 434 -1.95 -15.49 13.45
N GLY A 435 -1.68 -16.76 13.76
CA GLY A 435 -2.65 -17.64 14.43
C GLY A 435 -3.88 -17.98 13.57
N ARG A 436 -3.74 -17.92 12.25
CA ARG A 436 -4.81 -18.22 11.29
C ARG A 436 -4.72 -19.64 10.74
N LEU A 437 -3.51 -20.20 10.66
CA LEU A 437 -3.24 -21.60 10.39
C LEU A 437 -2.48 -22.22 11.57
N VAL A 438 -2.69 -23.51 11.82
CA VAL A 438 -1.83 -24.27 12.72
C VAL A 438 -0.43 -24.42 12.11
N SER A 439 0.61 -24.56 12.94
CA SER A 439 1.99 -24.67 12.44
C SER A 439 2.26 -25.95 11.62
N ASN A 440 1.50 -26.99 11.86
CA ASN A 440 1.54 -28.27 11.15
C ASN A 440 0.40 -28.41 10.13
N PHE A 441 -0.02 -27.29 9.52
CA PHE A 441 -1.05 -27.30 8.48
C PHE A 441 -0.67 -28.23 7.32
N ILE A 442 -1.70 -28.65 6.57
CA ILE A 442 -1.53 -29.54 5.42
C ILE A 442 -1.95 -28.81 4.16
N ILE A 443 -1.16 -28.93 3.11
CA ILE A 443 -1.48 -28.44 1.76
C ILE A 443 -2.13 -29.56 0.96
N HIS A 444 -3.26 -29.29 0.33
CA HIS A 444 -3.89 -30.16 -0.65
C HIS A 444 -4.15 -29.43 -1.95
N GLY A 445 -3.99 -30.11 -3.06
CA GLY A 445 -4.57 -29.69 -4.33
C GLY A 445 -6.07 -29.97 -4.35
N HIS A 446 -6.85 -29.09 -4.95
CA HIS A 446 -8.32 -29.19 -4.99
C HIS A 446 -8.81 -30.59 -5.45
N ARG A 447 -8.16 -31.18 -6.46
CA ARG A 447 -8.50 -32.48 -7.03
C ARG A 447 -8.42 -33.68 -6.07
N GLN A 448 -7.69 -33.51 -4.96
CA GLN A 448 -7.61 -34.56 -3.95
C GLN A 448 -8.89 -34.72 -3.14
N LEU A 449 -9.72 -33.68 -3.10
CA LEU A 449 -10.89 -33.58 -2.23
C LEU A 449 -12.21 -33.53 -3.02
N VAL A 450 -12.16 -33.09 -4.27
CA VAL A 450 -13.32 -32.92 -5.15
C VAL A 450 -12.95 -33.43 -6.55
N SER A 451 -13.89 -34.06 -7.26
CA SER A 451 -13.68 -34.50 -8.65
C SER A 451 -13.53 -33.27 -9.57
N THR A 452 -12.32 -32.93 -9.93
CA THR A 452 -11.95 -31.76 -10.78
C THR A 452 -10.53 -31.93 -11.33
N SER A 453 -10.20 -31.23 -12.42
CA SER A 453 -8.83 -31.11 -12.92
C SER A 453 -8.00 -30.04 -12.17
N CYS A 454 -8.64 -29.18 -11.38
CA CYS A 454 -7.97 -28.12 -10.60
C CYS A 454 -7.02 -28.77 -9.55
N PRO A 455 -5.82 -28.22 -9.32
CA PRO A 455 -5.24 -26.95 -9.80
C PRO A 455 -4.52 -27.04 -11.15
N GLY A 456 -4.77 -28.03 -11.97
CA GLY A 456 -4.06 -28.31 -13.22
C GLY A 456 -2.96 -29.35 -13.01
N ASP A 457 -2.64 -30.14 -14.06
CA ASP A 457 -1.72 -31.27 -13.92
C ASP A 457 -0.29 -30.84 -13.60
N ALA A 458 0.18 -29.76 -14.24
CA ALA A 458 1.53 -29.28 -14.02
C ALA A 458 1.67 -28.68 -12.61
N LEU A 459 0.74 -27.84 -12.18
CA LEU A 459 0.77 -27.25 -10.84
C LEU A 459 0.57 -28.32 -9.76
N TYR A 460 -0.28 -29.32 -9.99
CA TYR A 460 -0.46 -30.40 -9.03
C TYR A 460 0.83 -31.20 -8.80
N ARG A 461 1.58 -31.50 -9.88
CA ARG A 461 2.91 -32.17 -9.74
C ARG A 461 3.90 -31.30 -8.97
N GLU A 462 3.86 -29.98 -9.17
CA GLU A 462 4.73 -29.04 -8.45
C GLU A 462 4.41 -29.01 -6.96
N ILE A 463 3.15 -28.85 -6.57
CA ILE A 463 2.76 -28.75 -5.16
C ILE A 463 2.98 -30.05 -4.40
N ASN A 464 3.00 -31.19 -5.08
CA ASN A 464 3.31 -32.49 -4.47
C ASN A 464 4.73 -32.53 -3.85
N GLY A 465 5.64 -31.69 -4.35
CA GLY A 465 6.98 -31.53 -3.80
C GLY A 465 7.09 -30.46 -2.69
N TRP A 466 5.98 -29.79 -2.34
CA TRP A 466 6.04 -28.73 -1.33
C TRP A 466 6.07 -29.31 0.09
N GLU A 467 6.80 -28.62 0.98
CA GLU A 467 6.69 -28.86 2.42
C GLU A 467 5.21 -28.71 2.84
N HIS A 468 4.76 -29.52 3.76
CA HIS A 468 3.36 -29.59 4.19
C HIS A 468 2.37 -30.22 3.19
N PHE A 469 2.79 -30.64 2.01
CA PHE A 469 1.88 -31.38 1.13
C PHE A 469 1.46 -32.71 1.79
N GLY A 470 0.17 -32.99 1.77
CA GLY A 470 -0.39 -34.20 2.32
C GLY A 470 -1.19 -35.01 1.30
N GLU A 471 -1.00 -36.32 1.30
CA GLU A 471 -1.87 -37.22 0.54
C GLU A 471 -3.18 -37.45 1.29
N VAL A 472 -4.29 -37.49 0.57
CA VAL A 472 -5.58 -37.90 1.12
C VAL A 472 -5.69 -39.41 1.03
N LYS A 473 -5.68 -40.09 2.16
CA LYS A 473 -6.02 -41.50 2.21
C LYS A 473 -7.53 -41.65 2.04
N HIS A 474 -7.97 -42.19 0.92
CA HIS A 474 -9.37 -42.51 0.63
C HIS A 474 -9.82 -43.75 1.36
#